data_017475d398d28f351f77ac8045556083
#
_entry.id   017475d398d28f351f77ac8045556083
#
_cell.length_a   1.000
_cell.length_b   1.000
_cell.length_c   1.000
_cell.angle_alpha   90.00
_cell.angle_beta   90.00
_cell.angle_gamma   90.00
#
_symmetry.space_group_name_H-M   'P 1'
#
loop_
_entity.id
_entity.type
_entity.pdbx_description
1 polymer ?
#
loop_
_entity_poly.entity_id
_entity_poly.type
_entity_poly.pdbx_seq_one_letter_code
_entity_poly.pdbx_strand_id
1 'polypeptide(L)'
;MKAAFALCLFFLLIINGCSLYNSVHDFFSKEKDVEPVEVLVQEGMDEYDSGNYKSALEYFQKIKDWYPFSKYVTLAELKIADAHYHREEYEDAIFAYQEFADLHPNNEAVPYVLYQIGRCYFDQMDTIDRDQTVTRKALENFRQLQKQYPRSLYAEKATDHINKCLKNLAGNEFYIAMFYYKSKHYDAALHRFKSLVANYPDVGVHRIALQYIAKCKSSLAKQAQGN
;
A
#
# COMPACT_ATOMS: atom_id res chain seq x y z
N MET A 1 45.76 -38.80 55.32
CA MET A 1 45.29 -37.42 55.08
C MET A 1 45.16 -37.06 53.58
N LYS A 2 46.08 -37.44 52.69
CA LYS A 2 46.01 -37.10 51.25
C LYS A 2 44.81 -37.75 50.50
N ALA A 3 44.41 -38.97 50.85
CA ALA A 3 43.27 -39.67 50.22
C ALA A 3 41.88 -39.09 50.60
N ALA A 4 41.73 -38.63 51.88
CA ALA A 4 40.48 -37.98 52.31
C ALA A 4 40.26 -36.62 51.66
N PHE A 5 41.35 -35.87 51.37
CA PHE A 5 41.29 -34.59 50.72
C PHE A 5 40.91 -34.72 49.21
N ALA A 6 41.42 -35.75 48.53
CA ALA A 6 41.07 -36.06 47.16
C ALA A 6 39.57 -36.47 47.02
N LEU A 7 39.06 -37.23 48.01
CA LEU A 7 37.66 -37.64 48.01
C LEU A 7 36.70 -36.45 48.22
N CYS A 8 37.05 -35.51 49.11
CA CYS A 8 36.30 -34.27 49.32
C CYS A 8 36.26 -33.35 48.10
N LEU A 9 37.43 -33.26 47.38
CA LEU A 9 37.50 -32.44 46.16
C LEU A 9 36.66 -33.05 45.03
N PHE A 10 36.63 -34.38 44.91
CA PHE A 10 35.83 -35.09 43.94
C PHE A 10 34.30 -34.93 44.22
N PHE A 11 33.91 -34.93 45.48
CA PHE A 11 32.53 -34.70 45.90
C PHE A 11 32.07 -33.24 45.65
N LEU A 12 32.95 -32.26 45.86
CA LEU A 12 32.66 -30.85 45.57
C LEU A 12 32.51 -30.59 44.05
N LEU A 13 33.21 -31.33 43.21
CA LEU A 13 33.04 -31.22 41.74
C LEU A 13 31.71 -31.82 41.25
N ILE A 14 31.23 -32.88 41.89
CA ILE A 14 29.93 -33.49 41.53
C ILE A 14 28.76 -32.57 41.93
N ILE A 15 28.83 -31.90 43.06
CA ILE A 15 27.75 -31.01 43.53
C ILE A 15 27.65 -29.75 42.65
N ASN A 16 28.78 -29.21 42.22
CA ASN A 16 28.76 -28.07 41.29
C ASN A 16 28.38 -28.45 39.84
N GLY A 17 28.68 -29.71 39.45
CA GLY A 17 28.33 -30.22 38.12
C GLY A 17 26.79 -30.35 37.91
N CYS A 18 26.04 -30.75 38.96
CA CYS A 18 24.60 -30.81 38.88
C CYS A 18 23.93 -29.43 38.74
N SER A 19 24.47 -28.41 39.41
CA SER A 19 23.95 -27.04 39.30
C SER A 19 24.22 -26.45 37.89
N LEU A 20 25.43 -26.71 37.35
CA LEU A 20 25.80 -26.29 36.02
C LEU A 20 24.97 -27.02 34.93
N TYR A 21 24.77 -28.32 35.11
CA TYR A 21 23.95 -29.14 34.23
C TYR A 21 22.50 -28.65 34.20
N ASN A 22 21.91 -28.37 35.36
CA ASN A 22 20.55 -27.81 35.41
C ASN A 22 20.46 -26.42 34.78
N SER A 23 21.43 -25.53 35.02
CA SER A 23 21.48 -24.20 34.37
C SER A 23 21.63 -24.28 32.86
N VAL A 24 22.46 -25.22 32.36
CA VAL A 24 22.61 -25.45 30.93
C VAL A 24 21.38 -26.13 30.35
N HIS A 25 20.81 -27.10 31.05
CA HIS A 25 19.57 -27.75 30.67
C HIS A 25 18.41 -26.74 30.64
N ASP A 26 18.24 -25.87 31.64
CA ASP A 26 17.23 -24.80 31.66
C ASP A 26 17.46 -23.73 30.58
N PHE A 27 18.70 -23.50 30.19
CA PHE A 27 19.04 -22.61 29.07
C PHE A 27 18.66 -23.22 27.72
N PHE A 28 18.86 -24.54 27.53
CA PHE A 28 18.47 -25.25 26.30
C PHE A 28 17.03 -25.76 26.35
N SER A 29 16.42 -25.97 27.50
CA SER A 29 15.02 -26.37 27.68
C SER A 29 14.05 -25.19 27.79
N LYS A 30 14.52 -23.93 27.71
CA LYS A 30 13.70 -22.83 27.23
C LYS A 30 13.48 -22.99 25.70
N GLU A 31 12.92 -24.12 25.26
CA GLU A 31 12.00 -24.08 24.15
C GLU A 31 11.03 -22.96 24.50
N LYS A 32 11.11 -21.84 23.79
CA LYS A 32 10.00 -20.88 23.79
C LYS A 32 8.80 -21.76 23.52
N ASP A 33 7.83 -21.83 24.44
CA ASP A 33 6.50 -22.37 24.15
C ASP A 33 6.02 -21.58 22.93
N VAL A 34 6.29 -22.11 21.75
CA VAL A 34 5.91 -21.47 20.49
C VAL A 34 4.42 -21.66 20.43
N GLU A 35 3.72 -20.56 20.59
CA GLU A 35 2.26 -20.51 20.60
C GLU A 35 1.73 -21.18 19.32
N PRO A 36 0.76 -22.13 19.39
CA PRO A 36 0.26 -22.84 18.21
C PRO A 36 -0.21 -21.86 17.14
N VAL A 37 0.02 -22.19 15.89
CA VAL A 37 -0.30 -21.29 14.76
C VAL A 37 -1.79 -20.95 14.70
N GLU A 38 -2.66 -21.87 15.10
CA GLU A 38 -4.11 -21.66 15.18
C GLU A 38 -4.48 -20.59 16.21
N VAL A 39 -3.76 -20.52 17.34
CA VAL A 39 -3.93 -19.49 18.36
C VAL A 39 -3.48 -18.15 17.83
N LEU A 40 -2.30 -18.08 17.19
CA LEU A 40 -1.80 -16.85 16.57
C LEU A 40 -2.75 -16.30 15.51
N VAL A 41 -3.36 -17.19 14.71
CA VAL A 41 -4.36 -16.79 13.72
C VAL A 41 -5.60 -16.21 14.38
N GLN A 42 -6.11 -16.90 15.43
CA GLN A 42 -7.30 -16.43 16.14
C GLN A 42 -7.07 -15.07 16.79
N GLU A 43 -5.99 -14.92 17.56
CA GLU A 43 -5.63 -13.66 18.22
C GLU A 43 -5.40 -12.54 17.19
N GLY A 44 -4.68 -12.85 16.10
CA GLY A 44 -4.45 -11.89 15.02
C GLY A 44 -5.73 -11.42 14.35
N MET A 45 -6.69 -12.31 14.13
CA MET A 45 -8.00 -11.96 13.56
C MET A 45 -8.85 -11.17 14.57
N ASP A 46 -8.87 -11.55 15.83
CA ASP A 46 -9.64 -10.86 16.88
C ASP A 46 -9.13 -9.41 17.06
N GLU A 47 -7.82 -9.22 17.06
CA GLU A 47 -7.21 -7.88 17.10
C GLU A 47 -7.52 -7.07 15.82
N TYR A 48 -7.47 -7.72 14.65
CA TYR A 48 -7.80 -7.08 13.38
C TYR A 48 -9.26 -6.62 13.33
N ASP A 49 -10.19 -7.48 13.71
CA ASP A 49 -11.63 -7.18 13.71
C ASP A 49 -12.01 -6.13 14.76
N SER A 50 -11.23 -6.04 15.84
CA SER A 50 -11.33 -5.00 16.87
C SER A 50 -10.72 -3.66 16.44
N GLY A 51 -10.07 -3.59 15.27
CA GLY A 51 -9.38 -2.39 14.77
C GLY A 51 -7.99 -2.15 15.39
N ASN A 52 -7.48 -3.10 16.17
CA ASN A 52 -6.15 -3.04 16.78
C ASN A 52 -5.07 -3.50 15.79
N TYR A 53 -4.98 -2.83 14.64
CA TYR A 53 -4.14 -3.25 13.51
C TYR A 53 -2.67 -3.41 13.85
N LYS A 54 -2.15 -2.66 14.83
CA LYS A 54 -0.77 -2.84 15.29
C LYS A 54 -0.56 -4.20 15.94
N SER A 55 -1.43 -4.59 16.86
CA SER A 55 -1.37 -5.91 17.53
C SER A 55 -1.60 -7.03 16.52
N ALA A 56 -2.59 -6.88 15.63
CA ALA A 56 -2.84 -7.83 14.55
C ALA A 56 -1.60 -8.07 13.68
N LEU A 57 -0.89 -7.00 13.30
CA LEU A 57 0.35 -7.09 12.54
C LEU A 57 1.41 -7.94 13.26
N GLU A 58 1.57 -7.77 14.58
CA GLU A 58 2.53 -8.53 15.37
C GLU A 58 2.20 -10.04 15.38
N TYR A 59 0.91 -10.41 15.48
CA TYR A 59 0.47 -11.82 15.41
C TYR A 59 0.68 -12.42 14.03
N PHE A 60 0.28 -11.72 12.97
CA PHE A 60 0.46 -12.21 11.60
C PHE A 60 1.95 -12.29 11.20
N GLN A 61 2.79 -11.38 11.70
CA GLN A 61 4.23 -11.46 11.49
C GLN A 61 4.83 -12.69 12.19
N LYS A 62 4.39 -13.02 13.43
CA LYS A 62 4.80 -14.26 14.09
C LYS A 62 4.44 -15.50 13.28
N ILE A 63 3.25 -15.52 12.62
CA ILE A 63 2.86 -16.64 11.76
C ILE A 63 3.83 -16.77 10.59
N LYS A 64 4.15 -15.66 9.91
CA LYS A 64 5.08 -15.64 8.78
C LYS A 64 6.49 -16.13 9.20
N ASP A 65 6.97 -15.69 10.37
CA ASP A 65 8.33 -15.96 10.83
C ASP A 65 8.50 -17.36 11.45
N TRP A 66 7.53 -17.82 12.24
CA TRP A 66 7.64 -19.07 12.98
C TRP A 66 7.04 -20.26 12.24
N TYR A 67 6.09 -20.02 11.34
CA TYR A 67 5.35 -21.05 10.61
C TYR A 67 5.34 -20.82 9.10
N PRO A 68 6.50 -20.63 8.45
CA PRO A 68 6.58 -20.22 7.02
C PRO A 68 5.99 -21.25 6.05
N PHE A 69 5.78 -22.49 6.48
CA PHE A 69 5.17 -23.57 5.67
C PHE A 69 3.73 -23.89 6.10
N SER A 70 3.14 -23.09 6.97
CA SER A 70 1.76 -23.27 7.40
C SER A 70 0.78 -22.89 6.28
N LYS A 71 -0.37 -23.56 6.23
CA LYS A 71 -1.52 -23.16 5.39
C LYS A 71 -2.02 -21.72 5.68
N TYR A 72 -1.65 -21.17 6.82
CA TYR A 72 -2.08 -19.83 7.25
C TYR A 72 -1.14 -18.71 6.81
N VAL A 73 0.03 -19.02 6.24
CA VAL A 73 1.01 -18.00 5.81
C VAL A 73 0.42 -17.04 4.79
N THR A 74 -0.26 -17.56 3.77
CA THR A 74 -0.90 -16.72 2.74
C THR A 74 -1.96 -15.78 3.32
N LEU A 75 -2.72 -16.24 4.31
CA LEU A 75 -3.66 -15.36 5.05
C LEU A 75 -2.90 -14.29 5.84
N ALA A 76 -1.83 -14.68 6.55
CA ALA A 76 -1.05 -13.75 7.35
C ALA A 76 -0.39 -12.66 6.49
N GLU A 77 0.19 -13.01 5.35
CA GLU A 77 0.77 -12.07 4.38
C GLU A 77 -0.26 -11.05 3.90
N LEU A 78 -1.45 -11.49 3.54
CA LEU A 78 -2.52 -10.60 3.11
C LEU A 78 -2.99 -9.69 4.25
N LYS A 79 -3.11 -10.23 5.47
CA LYS A 79 -3.54 -9.47 6.65
C LYS A 79 -2.48 -8.48 7.13
N ILE A 80 -1.19 -8.76 6.95
CA ILE A 80 -0.11 -7.80 7.16
C ILE A 80 -0.30 -6.58 6.26
N ALA A 81 -0.55 -6.80 4.96
CA ALA A 81 -0.77 -5.73 4.00
C ALA A 81 -2.05 -4.92 4.34
N ASP A 82 -3.15 -5.61 4.68
CA ASP A 82 -4.39 -4.99 5.12
C ASP A 82 -4.20 -4.14 6.40
N ALA A 83 -3.43 -4.64 7.37
CA ALA A 83 -3.15 -3.94 8.62
C ALA A 83 -2.35 -2.65 8.39
N HIS A 84 -1.31 -2.68 7.54
CA HIS A 84 -0.58 -1.48 7.13
C HIS A 84 -1.50 -0.47 6.44
N TYR A 85 -2.38 -0.93 5.53
CA TYR A 85 -3.35 -0.04 4.88
C TYR A 85 -4.26 0.67 5.89
N HIS A 86 -4.84 -0.06 6.85
CA HIS A 86 -5.71 0.52 7.87
C HIS A 86 -5.00 1.46 8.85
N ARG A 87 -3.68 1.34 8.97
CA ARG A 87 -2.83 2.26 9.74
C ARG A 87 -2.38 3.47 8.92
N GLU A 88 -2.83 3.59 7.66
CA GLU A 88 -2.42 4.62 6.73
C GLU A 88 -0.91 4.58 6.40
N GLU A 89 -0.25 3.46 6.66
CA GLU A 89 1.14 3.16 6.29
C GLU A 89 1.18 2.69 4.83
N TYR A 90 0.80 3.61 3.92
CA TYR A 90 0.50 3.24 2.53
C TYR A 90 1.70 2.69 1.76
N GLU A 91 2.92 3.14 2.02
CA GLU A 91 4.13 2.62 1.36
C GLU A 91 4.39 1.18 1.76
N ASP A 92 4.29 0.86 3.06
CA ASP A 92 4.46 -0.50 3.58
C ASP A 92 3.32 -1.41 3.10
N ALA A 93 2.09 -0.91 3.04
CA ALA A 93 0.96 -1.64 2.49
C ALA A 93 1.16 -1.98 1.01
N ILE A 94 1.60 -1.02 0.19
CA ILE A 94 1.89 -1.24 -1.24
C ILE A 94 2.96 -2.31 -1.39
N PHE A 95 4.04 -2.22 -0.62
CA PHE A 95 5.11 -3.21 -0.67
C PHE A 95 4.61 -4.61 -0.32
N ALA A 96 3.87 -4.77 0.79
CA ALA A 96 3.34 -6.06 1.23
C ALA A 96 2.30 -6.63 0.25
N TYR A 97 1.44 -5.80 -0.35
CA TYR A 97 0.51 -6.24 -1.39
C TYR A 97 1.23 -6.67 -2.68
N GLN A 98 2.28 -5.97 -3.09
CA GLN A 98 3.09 -6.36 -4.25
C GLN A 98 3.80 -7.69 -4.00
N GLU A 99 4.43 -7.85 -2.82
CA GLU A 99 5.05 -9.11 -2.40
C GLU A 99 4.04 -10.27 -2.48
N PHE A 100 2.82 -10.07 -1.94
CA PHE A 100 1.75 -11.08 -2.03
C PHE A 100 1.40 -11.44 -3.48
N ALA A 101 1.23 -10.45 -4.35
CA ALA A 101 0.87 -10.71 -5.76
C ALA A 101 1.98 -11.43 -6.52
N ASP A 102 3.23 -11.15 -6.21
CA ASP A 102 4.40 -11.78 -6.83
C ASP A 102 4.60 -13.22 -6.33
N LEU A 103 4.40 -13.48 -5.04
CA LEU A 103 4.52 -14.81 -4.46
C LEU A 103 3.33 -15.72 -4.79
N HIS A 104 2.14 -15.14 -4.95
CA HIS A 104 0.88 -15.88 -5.15
C HIS A 104 0.11 -15.45 -6.41
N PRO A 105 0.72 -15.44 -7.61
CA PRO A 105 0.11 -14.84 -8.81
C PRO A 105 -1.20 -15.48 -9.26
N ASN A 106 -1.46 -16.73 -8.86
CA ASN A 106 -2.68 -17.46 -9.17
C ASN A 106 -3.71 -17.48 -8.03
N ASN A 107 -3.46 -16.76 -6.95
CA ASN A 107 -4.38 -16.70 -5.81
C ASN A 107 -5.63 -15.88 -6.18
N GLU A 108 -6.80 -16.34 -5.73
CA GLU A 108 -8.08 -15.67 -5.99
C GLU A 108 -8.16 -14.26 -5.37
N ALA A 109 -7.32 -13.95 -4.38
CA ALA A 109 -7.23 -12.63 -3.77
C ALA A 109 -6.44 -11.61 -4.61
N VAL A 110 -5.72 -12.01 -5.67
CA VAL A 110 -4.90 -11.09 -6.46
C VAL A 110 -5.69 -9.89 -7.01
N PRO A 111 -6.92 -10.03 -7.53
CA PRO A 111 -7.71 -8.87 -7.94
C PRO A 111 -8.02 -7.90 -6.79
N TYR A 112 -8.23 -8.41 -5.57
CA TYR A 112 -8.37 -7.60 -4.36
C TYR A 112 -7.09 -6.85 -4.05
N VAL A 113 -5.96 -7.54 -4.07
CA VAL A 113 -4.63 -6.98 -3.79
C VAL A 113 -4.30 -5.83 -4.76
N LEU A 114 -4.51 -6.02 -6.07
CA LEU A 114 -4.30 -4.98 -7.07
C LEU A 114 -5.23 -3.77 -6.86
N TYR A 115 -6.47 -4.02 -6.43
CA TYR A 115 -7.40 -2.96 -6.06
C TYR A 115 -6.89 -2.17 -4.85
N GLN A 116 -6.38 -2.84 -3.82
CA GLN A 116 -5.86 -2.21 -2.62
C GLN A 116 -4.57 -1.40 -2.89
N ILE A 117 -3.69 -1.86 -3.77
CA ILE A 117 -2.54 -1.05 -4.24
C ILE A 117 -3.05 0.26 -4.87
N GLY A 118 -4.06 0.16 -5.74
CA GLY A 118 -4.71 1.34 -6.31
C GLY A 118 -5.32 2.25 -5.25
N ARG A 119 -5.93 1.67 -4.20
CA ARG A 119 -6.50 2.39 -3.06
C ARG A 119 -5.44 3.11 -2.23
N CYS A 120 -4.31 2.47 -1.95
CA CYS A 120 -3.21 3.12 -1.24
C CYS A 120 -2.77 4.42 -1.92
N TYR A 121 -2.63 4.43 -3.24
CA TYR A 121 -2.32 5.65 -3.97
C TYR A 121 -3.51 6.62 -4.01
N PHE A 122 -4.73 6.12 -4.16
CA PHE A 122 -5.93 6.93 -4.25
C PHE A 122 -6.20 7.72 -2.96
N ASP A 123 -6.04 7.07 -1.81
CA ASP A 123 -6.30 7.67 -0.50
C ASP A 123 -5.22 8.72 -0.12
N GLN A 124 -4.07 8.74 -0.83
CA GLN A 124 -3.03 9.76 -0.77
C GLN A 124 -3.25 10.94 -1.75
N MET A 125 -4.33 10.93 -2.55
CA MET A 125 -4.58 12.01 -3.51
C MET A 125 -4.78 13.34 -2.82
N ASP A 126 -4.10 14.37 -3.36
CA ASP A 126 -4.22 15.75 -2.91
C ASP A 126 -5.11 16.59 -3.85
N THR A 127 -5.22 17.87 -3.56
CA THR A 127 -5.99 18.85 -4.34
C THR A 127 -5.39 19.08 -5.73
N ILE A 128 -6.22 19.66 -6.63
CA ILE A 128 -5.86 19.87 -8.04
C ILE A 128 -4.69 20.84 -8.27
N ASP A 129 -4.30 21.61 -7.29
CA ASP A 129 -3.17 22.58 -7.35
C ASP A 129 -1.85 21.98 -6.85
N ARG A 130 -1.86 20.73 -6.39
CA ARG A 130 -0.70 19.99 -5.90
C ARG A 130 -0.14 19.02 -6.93
N ASP A 131 0.94 18.31 -6.56
CA ASP A 131 1.51 17.25 -7.38
C ASP A 131 0.50 16.12 -7.63
N GLN A 132 0.47 15.64 -8.88
CA GLN A 132 -0.49 14.63 -9.31
C GLN A 132 0.14 13.24 -9.50
N THR A 133 1.33 13.01 -8.97
CA THR A 133 2.06 11.75 -9.16
C THR A 133 1.29 10.56 -8.57
N VAL A 134 0.78 10.70 -7.34
CA VAL A 134 0.00 9.64 -6.70
C VAL A 134 -1.34 9.39 -7.40
N THR A 135 -1.99 10.44 -7.92
CA THR A 135 -3.23 10.31 -8.71
C THR A 135 -3.00 9.51 -9.99
N ARG A 136 -1.87 9.75 -10.69
CA ARG A 136 -1.50 8.97 -11.89
C ARG A 136 -1.21 7.52 -11.56
N LYS A 137 -0.49 7.25 -10.47
CA LYS A 137 -0.22 5.88 -9.99
C LYS A 137 -1.52 5.15 -9.62
N ALA A 138 -2.45 5.80 -8.91
CA ALA A 138 -3.75 5.23 -8.62
C ALA A 138 -4.51 4.86 -9.91
N LEU A 139 -4.60 5.78 -10.87
CA LEU A 139 -5.25 5.57 -12.15
C LEU A 139 -4.64 4.40 -12.93
N GLU A 140 -3.31 4.31 -12.96
CA GLU A 140 -2.58 3.25 -13.64
C GLU A 140 -2.89 1.88 -13.02
N ASN A 141 -2.81 1.74 -11.70
CA ASN A 141 -3.08 0.49 -10.99
C ASN A 141 -4.53 0.03 -11.19
N PHE A 142 -5.52 0.94 -11.09
CA PHE A 142 -6.92 0.58 -11.33
C PHE A 142 -7.18 0.16 -12.79
N ARG A 143 -6.54 0.81 -13.76
CA ARG A 143 -6.63 0.40 -15.18
C ARG A 143 -5.95 -0.94 -15.44
N GLN A 144 -4.81 -1.19 -14.80
CA GLN A 144 -4.14 -2.49 -14.88
C GLN A 144 -5.04 -3.60 -14.33
N LEU A 145 -5.68 -3.40 -13.17
CA LEU A 145 -6.65 -4.32 -12.61
C LEU A 145 -7.79 -4.62 -13.59
N GLN A 146 -8.42 -3.57 -14.17
CA GLN A 146 -9.50 -3.76 -15.15
C GLN A 146 -9.05 -4.52 -16.39
N LYS A 147 -7.83 -4.30 -16.84
CA LYS A 147 -7.25 -5.00 -18.00
C LYS A 147 -6.96 -6.47 -17.72
N GLN A 148 -6.40 -6.78 -16.54
CA GLN A 148 -6.01 -8.14 -16.17
C GLN A 148 -7.19 -8.99 -15.69
N TYR A 149 -8.11 -8.39 -14.95
CA TYR A 149 -9.23 -9.08 -14.29
C TYR A 149 -10.59 -8.40 -14.58
N PRO A 150 -11.00 -8.27 -15.86
CA PRO A 150 -12.15 -7.45 -16.27
C PRO A 150 -13.49 -7.93 -15.69
N ARG A 151 -13.56 -9.20 -15.24
CA ARG A 151 -14.80 -9.79 -14.66
C ARG A 151 -14.81 -9.79 -13.13
N SER A 152 -13.77 -9.28 -12.48
CA SER A 152 -13.72 -9.25 -11.01
C SER A 152 -14.61 -8.13 -10.47
N LEU A 153 -15.19 -8.36 -9.29
CA LEU A 153 -15.91 -7.32 -8.54
C LEU A 153 -15.03 -6.09 -8.27
N TYR A 154 -13.74 -6.30 -8.10
CA TYR A 154 -12.80 -5.22 -7.83
C TYR A 154 -12.52 -4.35 -9.06
N ALA A 155 -12.56 -4.94 -10.27
CA ALA A 155 -12.49 -4.17 -11.52
C ALA A 155 -13.73 -3.27 -11.70
N GLU A 156 -14.91 -3.73 -11.31
CA GLU A 156 -16.12 -2.92 -11.28
C GLU A 156 -15.99 -1.76 -10.26
N LYS A 157 -15.61 -2.07 -9.02
CA LYS A 157 -15.36 -1.06 -7.97
C LYS A 157 -14.32 -0.02 -8.38
N ALA A 158 -13.29 -0.41 -9.14
CA ALA A 158 -12.25 0.50 -9.63
C ALA A 158 -12.78 1.57 -10.58
N THR A 159 -13.93 1.37 -11.25
CA THR A 159 -14.49 2.32 -12.21
C THR A 159 -14.77 3.68 -11.58
N ASP A 160 -15.33 3.71 -10.38
CA ASP A 160 -15.60 4.98 -9.69
C ASP A 160 -14.30 5.69 -9.30
N HIS A 161 -13.30 4.95 -8.82
CA HIS A 161 -11.98 5.51 -8.49
C HIS A 161 -11.26 6.06 -9.73
N ILE A 162 -11.31 5.34 -10.85
CA ILE A 162 -10.78 5.80 -12.14
C ILE A 162 -11.42 7.14 -12.53
N ASN A 163 -12.75 7.25 -12.44
CA ASN A 163 -13.47 8.48 -12.76
C ASN A 163 -13.06 9.64 -11.85
N LYS A 164 -12.84 9.38 -10.56
CA LYS A 164 -12.35 10.40 -9.61
C LYS A 164 -10.93 10.83 -9.93
N CYS A 165 -10.03 9.89 -10.24
CA CYS A 165 -8.66 10.21 -10.67
C CYS A 165 -8.66 11.06 -11.95
N LEU A 166 -9.46 10.69 -12.95
CA LEU A 166 -9.56 11.45 -14.20
C LEU A 166 -10.09 12.88 -13.96
N LYS A 167 -11.09 13.04 -13.08
CA LYS A 167 -11.61 14.36 -12.71
C LYS A 167 -10.55 15.22 -12.02
N ASN A 168 -9.75 14.64 -11.11
CA ASN A 168 -8.69 15.36 -10.44
C ASN A 168 -7.59 15.78 -11.42
N LEU A 169 -7.11 14.88 -12.30
CA LEU A 169 -6.11 15.18 -13.32
C LEU A 169 -6.59 16.24 -14.32
N ALA A 170 -7.83 16.14 -14.79
CA ALA A 170 -8.43 17.15 -15.65
C ALA A 170 -8.55 18.50 -14.94
N GLY A 171 -8.91 18.49 -13.67
CA GLY A 171 -8.96 19.69 -12.81
C GLY A 171 -7.60 20.38 -12.69
N ASN A 172 -6.53 19.61 -12.48
CA ASN A 172 -5.16 20.13 -12.43
C ASN A 172 -4.75 20.77 -13.77
N GLU A 173 -4.96 20.09 -14.91
CA GLU A 173 -4.67 20.68 -16.23
C GLU A 173 -5.47 21.95 -16.49
N PHE A 174 -6.73 21.98 -16.06
CA PHE A 174 -7.55 23.18 -16.15
C PHE A 174 -7.01 24.31 -15.26
N TYR A 175 -6.60 24.01 -14.03
CA TYR A 175 -6.01 24.97 -13.11
C TYR A 175 -4.76 25.61 -13.71
N ILE A 176 -3.85 24.82 -14.27
CA ILE A 176 -2.64 25.30 -14.95
C ILE A 176 -3.01 26.16 -16.18
N ALA A 177 -3.94 25.69 -17.01
CA ALA A 177 -4.39 26.44 -18.18
C ALA A 177 -5.00 27.80 -17.80
N MET A 178 -5.77 27.86 -16.73
CA MET A 178 -6.35 29.10 -16.20
C MET A 178 -5.29 30.06 -15.68
N PHE A 179 -4.21 29.55 -15.07
CA PHE A 179 -3.08 30.40 -14.66
C PHE A 179 -2.49 31.12 -15.87
N TYR A 180 -2.18 30.40 -16.96
CA TYR A 180 -1.69 31.02 -18.20
C TYR A 180 -2.70 31.99 -18.83
N TYR A 181 -3.99 31.64 -18.83
CA TYR A 181 -5.04 32.51 -19.36
C TYR A 181 -5.11 33.84 -18.60
N LYS A 182 -5.14 33.79 -17.25
CA LYS A 182 -5.18 34.98 -16.38
C LYS A 182 -3.93 35.84 -16.53
N SER A 183 -2.77 35.21 -16.75
CA SER A 183 -1.48 35.88 -17.02
C SER A 183 -1.36 36.39 -18.46
N LYS A 184 -2.43 36.31 -19.26
CA LYS A 184 -2.49 36.75 -20.68
C LYS A 184 -1.52 36.02 -21.65
N HIS A 185 -0.99 34.87 -21.23
CA HIS A 185 -0.22 33.95 -22.10
C HIS A 185 -1.20 33.05 -22.87
N TYR A 186 -1.95 33.63 -23.80
CA TYR A 186 -3.09 32.96 -24.46
C TYR A 186 -2.70 31.79 -25.36
N ASP A 187 -1.52 31.77 -25.94
CA ASP A 187 -0.95 30.66 -26.71
C ASP A 187 -0.68 29.44 -25.82
N ALA A 188 -0.01 29.63 -24.70
CA ALA A 188 0.25 28.58 -23.71
C ALA A 188 -1.07 28.05 -23.09
N ALA A 189 -2.00 28.95 -22.74
CA ALA A 189 -3.31 28.58 -22.24
C ALA A 189 -4.09 27.76 -23.28
N LEU A 190 -4.09 28.19 -24.55
CA LEU A 190 -4.74 27.48 -25.66
C LEU A 190 -4.19 26.06 -25.83
N HIS A 191 -2.87 25.91 -25.78
CA HIS A 191 -2.24 24.60 -25.87
C HIS A 191 -2.69 23.67 -24.74
N ARG A 192 -2.67 24.17 -23.48
CA ARG A 192 -3.11 23.40 -22.31
C ARG A 192 -4.59 23.02 -22.37
N PHE A 193 -5.49 23.95 -22.72
CA PHE A 193 -6.92 23.62 -22.86
C PHE A 193 -7.18 22.60 -23.96
N LYS A 194 -6.45 22.67 -25.10
CA LYS A 194 -6.56 21.66 -26.15
C LYS A 194 -6.08 20.27 -25.66
N SER A 195 -4.96 20.21 -24.95
CA SER A 195 -4.44 18.99 -24.35
C SER A 195 -5.45 18.38 -23.36
N LEU A 196 -6.06 19.22 -22.52
CA LEU A 196 -7.08 18.79 -21.57
C LEU A 196 -8.27 18.13 -22.30
N VAL A 197 -8.80 18.79 -23.32
CA VAL A 197 -9.95 18.29 -24.11
C VAL A 197 -9.61 16.97 -24.81
N ALA A 198 -8.38 16.82 -25.31
CA ALA A 198 -7.94 15.61 -25.99
C ALA A 198 -7.72 14.43 -25.03
N ASN A 199 -7.12 14.69 -23.87
CA ASN A 199 -6.71 13.63 -22.95
C ASN A 199 -7.80 13.24 -21.94
N TYR A 200 -8.76 14.14 -21.66
CA TYR A 200 -9.82 13.96 -20.69
C TYR A 200 -11.20 14.27 -21.31
N PRO A 201 -11.63 13.52 -22.33
CA PRO A 201 -12.93 13.72 -22.95
C PRO A 201 -14.05 13.44 -21.92
N ASP A 202 -15.09 14.27 -21.94
CA ASP A 202 -16.33 14.13 -21.14
C ASP A 202 -16.13 14.10 -19.61
N VAL A 203 -14.98 14.59 -19.12
CA VAL A 203 -14.66 14.65 -17.70
C VAL A 203 -14.82 16.07 -17.16
N GLY A 204 -15.76 16.28 -16.24
CA GLY A 204 -15.90 17.47 -15.40
C GLY A 204 -15.77 18.82 -16.11
N VAL A 205 -14.53 19.28 -16.30
CA VAL A 205 -14.18 20.60 -16.84
C VAL A 205 -14.11 20.68 -18.39
N HIS A 206 -14.40 19.60 -19.10
CA HIS A 206 -14.27 19.51 -20.57
C HIS A 206 -15.02 20.62 -21.29
N ARG A 207 -16.32 20.80 -21.00
CA ARG A 207 -17.17 21.82 -21.63
C ARG A 207 -16.67 23.24 -21.37
N ILE A 208 -16.19 23.51 -20.17
CA ILE A 208 -15.65 24.81 -19.80
C ILE A 208 -14.32 25.07 -20.55
N ALA A 209 -13.47 24.05 -20.69
CA ALA A 209 -12.24 24.13 -21.45
C ALA A 209 -12.47 24.49 -22.93
N LEU A 210 -13.50 23.93 -23.59
CA LEU A 210 -13.90 24.30 -24.93
C LEU A 210 -14.24 25.80 -25.05
N GLN A 211 -14.94 26.37 -24.06
CA GLN A 211 -15.23 27.81 -24.04
C GLN A 211 -13.95 28.65 -23.92
N TYR A 212 -12.99 28.22 -23.08
CA TYR A 212 -11.73 28.93 -22.94
C TYR A 212 -10.83 28.79 -24.17
N ILE A 213 -10.89 27.69 -24.91
CA ILE A 213 -10.24 27.57 -26.22
C ILE A 213 -10.72 28.68 -27.19
N ALA A 214 -12.05 28.90 -27.26
CA ALA A 214 -12.60 29.97 -28.08
C ALA A 214 -12.14 31.37 -27.62
N LYS A 215 -12.15 31.62 -26.30
CA LYS A 215 -11.66 32.88 -25.71
C LYS A 215 -10.17 33.13 -25.99
N CYS A 216 -9.31 32.11 -25.87
CA CYS A 216 -7.89 32.22 -26.17
C CYS A 216 -7.67 32.61 -27.66
N LYS A 217 -8.36 31.92 -28.58
CA LYS A 217 -8.27 32.25 -30.03
C LYS A 217 -8.70 33.69 -30.34
N SER A 218 -9.80 34.14 -29.71
CA SER A 218 -10.25 35.54 -29.90
C SER A 218 -9.23 36.57 -29.35
N SER A 219 -8.65 36.28 -28.19
CA SER A 219 -7.65 37.16 -27.57
C SER A 219 -6.36 37.23 -28.39
N LEU A 220 -5.89 36.09 -28.93
CA LEU A 220 -4.73 36.06 -29.84
C LEU A 220 -4.96 36.82 -31.14
N ALA A 221 -6.17 36.69 -31.74
CA ALA A 221 -6.53 37.47 -32.93
C ALA A 221 -6.52 38.98 -32.68
N LYS A 222 -7.00 39.43 -31.51
CA LYS A 222 -6.96 40.85 -31.13
C LYS A 222 -5.52 41.35 -30.90
N GLN A 223 -4.66 40.56 -30.31
CA GLN A 223 -3.24 40.91 -30.15
C GLN A 223 -2.53 41.06 -31.48
N ALA A 224 -2.85 40.18 -32.47
CA ALA A 224 -2.27 40.25 -33.81
C ALA A 224 -2.76 41.46 -34.65
N GLN A 225 -3.93 42.00 -34.34
CA GLN A 225 -4.48 43.19 -35.02
C GLN A 225 -4.05 44.52 -34.37
N GLY A 226 -3.57 44.48 -33.13
CA GLY A 226 -3.18 45.65 -32.37
C GLY A 226 -1.67 45.95 -32.38
N ASN A 227 -0.88 45.06 -33.00
CA ASN A 227 0.53 45.28 -33.35
C ASN A 227 0.68 45.68 -34.83
#